data_a775638ee40ab7ad601ca27f541efe3e
#
_entry.id   a775638ee40ab7ad601ca27f541efe3e
#
_cell.length_a   1.000
_cell.length_b   1.000
_cell.length_c   1.000
_cell.angle_alpha   90.00
_cell.angle_beta   90.00
_cell.angle_gamma   90.00
#
_symmetry.space_group_name_H-M   'P 1'
#
loop_
_entity.id
_entity.type
_entity.pdbx_description
1 polymer ?
#
loop_
_entity_poly.entity_id
_entity_poly.type
_entity_poly.pdbx_seq_one_letter_code
_entity_poly.pdbx_strand_id
1 'polypeptide(L)'
;MEFIHEPVLLNEVLEWMAVKENGVYADGTLGGGGHSGAMLRASGGTARLYGIDRDLTAIAAASERLKEFAGFQALHGNFHDGKMLLENAGAPALDGVLLDLGVSSPQLDVGERGFSYHEDAPLDMRMDRTQGMTAADLLNTWSEKEIARVIKEYGEEKWAARIAQIICEHRAKKPFETTFDLVHAVDAAIPKAVRRKDDGHPARRTFQAIRIAVNDELDPLDKALCDFVDCLKPGGRILVITFHSLEDRLVKRCFQRLQNPCTCPPKAPICTCGKKPLVKVLAKGAVPPSDEEVERNPRARSAKLRVAQKLEVE
;
A
#
# COMPACT_ATOMS: atom_id res chain seq x y z
N MET A 1 27.67 1.93 7.45
CA MET A 1 26.86 3.05 6.92
C MET A 1 25.42 2.69 7.19
N GLU A 2 24.77 3.38 8.10
CA GLU A 2 23.31 3.28 8.23
C GLU A 2 22.71 3.81 6.93
N PHE A 3 22.08 2.94 6.15
CA PHE A 3 21.25 3.35 5.03
C PHE A 3 20.05 4.10 5.62
N ILE A 4 20.14 5.41 5.70
CA ILE A 4 18.98 6.26 6.04
C ILE A 4 18.05 6.15 4.86
N HIS A 5 17.03 5.31 5.00
CA HIS A 5 15.99 5.16 4.00
C HIS A 5 15.19 6.47 3.91
N GLU A 6 15.35 7.17 2.77
CA GLU A 6 14.55 8.36 2.46
C GLU A 6 13.14 7.92 2.05
N PRO A 7 12.08 8.43 2.70
CA PRO A 7 10.71 8.11 2.30
C PRO A 7 10.42 8.59 0.87
N VAL A 8 9.66 7.81 0.13
CA VAL A 8 9.30 8.12 -1.26
C VAL A 8 8.34 9.33 -1.30
N LEU A 9 8.56 10.26 -2.25
CA LEU A 9 7.74 11.46 -2.42
C LEU A 9 7.64 12.33 -1.16
N LEU A 10 8.70 12.38 -0.35
CA LEU A 10 8.68 13.06 0.94
C LEU A 10 8.32 14.55 0.83
N ASN A 11 8.93 15.26 -0.12
CA ASN A 11 8.69 16.69 -0.32
C ASN A 11 7.26 16.95 -0.77
N GLU A 12 6.76 16.15 -1.71
CA GLU A 12 5.40 16.22 -2.22
C GLU A 12 4.38 15.90 -1.12
N VAL A 13 4.67 14.91 -0.25
CA VAL A 13 3.82 14.61 0.91
C VAL A 13 3.74 15.81 1.85
N LEU A 14 4.85 16.44 2.20
CA LEU A 14 4.85 17.62 3.09
C LEU A 14 4.12 18.82 2.47
N GLU A 15 4.36 19.09 1.18
CA GLU A 15 3.69 20.16 0.44
C GLU A 15 2.17 19.96 0.39
N TRP A 16 1.74 18.78 -0.07
CA TRP A 16 0.32 18.49 -0.22
C TRP A 16 -0.40 18.26 1.10
N MET A 17 0.25 17.72 2.13
CA MET A 17 -0.32 17.58 3.47
C MET A 17 -0.59 18.94 4.10
N ALA A 18 0.24 19.94 3.80
CA ALA A 18 0.18 21.28 4.38
C ALA A 18 0.12 21.20 5.92
N VAL A 19 1.14 20.57 6.48
CA VAL A 19 1.24 20.29 7.92
C VAL A 19 1.14 21.60 8.72
N LYS A 20 0.35 21.59 9.79
CA LYS A 20 0.10 22.74 10.68
C LYS A 20 0.63 22.46 12.07
N GLU A 21 1.01 23.51 12.77
CA GLU A 21 1.23 23.45 14.22
C GLU A 21 -0.05 22.99 14.94
N ASN A 22 0.11 22.15 15.95
CA ASN A 22 -0.99 21.54 16.71
C ASN A 22 -2.00 20.75 15.87
N GLY A 23 -1.68 20.41 14.61
CA GLY A 23 -2.50 19.59 13.74
C GLY A 23 -2.59 18.15 14.24
N VAL A 24 -3.60 17.43 13.76
CA VAL A 24 -3.82 16.01 14.10
C VAL A 24 -3.75 15.18 12.83
N TYR A 25 -2.85 14.21 12.79
CA TYR A 25 -2.57 13.40 11.60
C TYR A 25 -2.62 11.92 11.89
N ALA A 26 -2.90 11.13 10.86
CA ALA A 26 -2.71 9.69 10.88
C ALA A 26 -1.79 9.27 9.72
N ASP A 27 -0.89 8.34 10.00
CA ASP A 27 -0.10 7.61 9.03
C ASP A 27 -0.55 6.14 9.11
N GLY A 28 -1.33 5.69 8.12
CA GLY A 28 -1.90 4.34 8.13
C GLY A 28 -0.90 3.25 7.75
N THR A 29 0.32 3.64 7.37
CA THR A 29 1.40 2.78 6.87
C THR A 29 2.73 3.24 7.47
N LEU A 30 2.80 3.24 8.80
CA LEU A 30 3.87 3.86 9.60
C LEU A 30 5.29 3.44 9.15
N GLY A 31 5.48 2.15 8.85
CA GLY A 31 6.80 1.62 8.53
C GLY A 31 7.85 2.01 9.57
N GLY A 32 9.01 2.46 9.11
CA GLY A 32 10.08 2.99 9.99
C GLY A 32 9.87 4.43 10.48
N GLY A 33 8.68 5.02 10.29
CA GLY A 33 8.34 6.36 10.77
C GLY A 33 8.99 7.52 9.99
N GLY A 34 9.38 7.29 8.75
CA GLY A 34 10.05 8.30 7.94
C GLY A 34 9.18 9.51 7.61
N HIS A 35 8.03 9.28 6.99
CA HIS A 35 7.03 10.32 6.71
C HIS A 35 6.49 10.93 8.00
N SER A 36 6.12 10.09 8.97
CA SER A 36 5.63 10.53 10.28
C SER A 36 6.61 11.47 10.98
N GLY A 37 7.91 11.15 11.01
CA GLY A 37 8.93 12.01 11.59
C GLY A 37 9.10 13.33 10.84
N ALA A 38 8.97 13.32 9.52
CA ALA A 38 9.03 14.55 8.72
C ALA A 38 7.81 15.45 8.98
N MET A 39 6.60 14.88 9.07
CA MET A 39 5.39 15.64 9.43
C MET A 39 5.48 16.22 10.84
N LEU A 40 5.97 15.46 11.83
CA LEU A 40 6.18 15.95 13.19
C LEU A 40 7.17 17.11 13.23
N ARG A 41 8.31 17.00 12.53
CA ARG A 41 9.27 18.12 12.44
C ARG A 41 8.69 19.34 11.73
N ALA A 42 7.93 19.15 10.64
CA ALA A 42 7.31 20.23 9.89
C ALA A 42 6.27 21.01 10.73
N SER A 43 5.67 20.36 11.74
CA SER A 43 4.76 21.02 12.70
C SER A 43 5.48 21.72 13.87
N GLY A 44 6.81 21.79 13.85
CA GLY A 44 7.58 22.25 15.02
C GLY A 44 7.49 21.32 16.24
N GLY A 45 7.17 20.04 16.03
CA GLY A 45 7.01 19.04 17.10
C GLY A 45 5.70 19.14 17.88
N THR A 46 4.76 19.99 17.47
CA THR A 46 3.52 20.28 18.20
C THR A 46 2.33 19.44 17.75
N ALA A 47 2.41 18.80 16.58
CA ALA A 47 1.32 17.96 16.05
C ALA A 47 1.13 16.68 16.86
N ARG A 48 -0.11 16.15 16.82
CA ARG A 48 -0.42 14.79 17.23
C ARG A 48 -0.41 13.90 15.99
N LEU A 49 0.26 12.75 16.08
CA LEU A 49 0.36 11.80 14.98
C LEU A 49 0.12 10.37 15.46
N TYR A 50 -0.88 9.74 14.87
CA TYR A 50 -1.22 8.34 15.08
C TYR A 50 -0.63 7.52 13.94
N GLY A 51 0.38 6.68 14.24
CA GLY A 51 1.01 5.82 13.26
C GLY A 51 0.47 4.40 13.36
N ILE A 52 -0.12 3.86 12.30
CA ILE A 52 -0.68 2.51 12.26
C ILE A 52 0.25 1.62 11.45
N ASP A 53 0.59 0.44 11.98
CA ASP A 53 1.25 -0.61 11.22
C ASP A 53 0.86 -1.99 11.75
N ARG A 54 0.85 -2.98 10.87
CA ARG A 54 0.62 -4.39 11.22
C ARG A 54 1.91 -5.15 11.56
N ASP A 55 3.06 -4.58 11.22
CA ASP A 55 4.37 -5.15 11.52
C ASP A 55 4.90 -4.60 12.85
N LEU A 56 4.94 -5.45 13.88
CA LEU A 56 5.46 -5.07 15.20
C LEU A 56 6.92 -4.60 15.15
N THR A 57 7.70 -5.10 14.19
CA THR A 57 9.08 -4.66 13.99
C THR A 57 9.13 -3.21 13.52
N ALA A 58 8.24 -2.84 12.59
CA ALA A 58 8.09 -1.47 12.11
C ALA A 58 7.65 -0.53 13.25
N ILE A 59 6.65 -0.95 14.04
CA ILE A 59 6.19 -0.19 15.21
C ILE A 59 7.32 0.06 16.20
N ALA A 60 8.11 -0.97 16.55
CA ALA A 60 9.22 -0.83 17.47
C ALA A 60 10.28 0.17 16.95
N ALA A 61 10.65 0.05 15.68
CA ALA A 61 11.62 0.92 15.03
C ALA A 61 11.12 2.38 14.96
N ALA A 62 9.86 2.58 14.56
CA ALA A 62 9.25 3.93 14.52
C ALA A 62 9.11 4.53 15.91
N SER A 63 8.71 3.75 16.91
CA SER A 63 8.58 4.22 18.30
C SER A 63 9.92 4.70 18.89
N GLU A 64 10.99 3.96 18.61
CA GLU A 64 12.33 4.40 19.04
C GLU A 64 12.79 5.66 18.29
N ARG A 65 12.54 5.72 16.99
CA ARG A 65 12.91 6.86 16.14
C ARG A 65 12.18 8.15 16.52
N LEU A 66 10.92 8.04 16.92
CA LEU A 66 10.01 9.16 17.15
C LEU A 66 9.76 9.45 18.65
N LYS A 67 10.52 8.81 19.55
CA LYS A 67 10.34 8.92 21.00
C LYS A 67 10.47 10.34 21.57
N GLU A 68 11.14 11.23 20.86
CA GLU A 68 11.29 12.66 21.24
C GLU A 68 9.99 13.46 21.04
N PHE A 69 9.08 12.99 20.20
CA PHE A 69 7.83 13.68 19.91
C PHE A 69 6.71 13.19 20.82
N ALA A 70 6.36 14.00 21.85
CA ALA A 70 5.30 13.66 22.81
C ALA A 70 3.91 13.47 22.16
N GLY A 71 3.70 14.04 20.97
CA GLY A 71 2.45 13.89 20.20
C GLY A 71 2.36 12.63 19.36
N PHE A 72 3.40 11.78 19.32
CA PHE A 72 3.40 10.54 18.55
C PHE A 72 2.81 9.39 19.35
N GLN A 73 1.93 8.61 18.68
CA GLN A 73 1.38 7.36 19.21
C GLN A 73 1.35 6.29 18.12
N ALA A 74 2.00 5.16 18.37
CA ALA A 74 1.93 3.99 17.47
C ALA A 74 0.73 3.11 17.84
N LEU A 75 0.03 2.60 16.81
CA LEU A 75 -1.13 1.72 16.91
C LEU A 75 -0.84 0.45 16.12
N HIS A 76 -0.89 -0.71 16.80
CA HIS A 76 -0.72 -2.00 16.12
C HIS A 76 -2.03 -2.42 15.46
N GLY A 77 -2.00 -2.66 14.16
CA GLY A 77 -3.13 -3.14 13.39
C GLY A 77 -2.98 -2.82 11.90
N ASN A 78 -3.97 -3.25 11.13
CA ASN A 78 -4.02 -2.97 9.70
C ASN A 78 -4.74 -1.63 9.46
N PHE A 79 -4.25 -0.82 8.53
CA PHE A 79 -4.94 0.41 8.12
C PHE A 79 -6.36 0.16 7.60
N HIS A 80 -6.69 -1.05 7.19
CA HIS A 80 -8.06 -1.43 6.84
C HIS A 80 -9.05 -1.21 8.00
N ASP A 81 -8.58 -1.33 9.22
CA ASP A 81 -9.33 -1.09 10.46
C ASP A 81 -8.98 0.29 11.08
N GLY A 82 -8.36 1.17 10.28
CA GLY A 82 -7.79 2.43 10.74
C GLY A 82 -8.77 3.32 11.49
N LYS A 83 -10.03 3.42 11.03
CA LYS A 83 -11.08 4.18 11.73
C LYS A 83 -11.33 3.65 13.13
N MET A 84 -11.50 2.35 13.28
CA MET A 84 -11.70 1.71 14.59
C MET A 84 -10.49 1.88 15.51
N LEU A 85 -9.27 1.72 14.98
CA LEU A 85 -8.04 1.92 15.75
C LEU A 85 -7.90 3.36 16.26
N LEU A 86 -8.21 4.35 15.43
CA LEU A 86 -8.21 5.76 15.79
C LEU A 86 -9.29 6.09 16.84
N GLU A 87 -10.51 5.58 16.67
CA GLU A 87 -11.60 5.74 17.63
C GLU A 87 -11.22 5.13 19.00
N ASN A 88 -10.66 3.93 19.02
CA ASN A 88 -10.20 3.27 20.26
C ASN A 88 -9.05 4.03 20.95
N ALA A 89 -8.20 4.70 20.16
CA ALA A 89 -7.13 5.54 20.67
C ALA A 89 -7.62 6.93 21.14
N GLY A 90 -8.90 7.24 21.00
CA GLY A 90 -9.47 8.53 21.32
C GLY A 90 -8.97 9.67 20.41
N ALA A 91 -8.60 9.34 19.17
CA ALA A 91 -8.13 10.33 18.22
C ALA A 91 -9.25 11.33 17.88
N PRO A 92 -8.99 12.64 17.94
CA PRO A 92 -9.94 13.64 17.46
C PRO A 92 -10.01 13.60 15.92
N ALA A 93 -10.94 14.33 15.32
CA ALA A 93 -10.99 14.47 13.88
C ALA A 93 -9.66 14.99 13.31
N LEU A 94 -9.24 14.42 12.16
CA LEU A 94 -7.91 14.57 11.61
C LEU A 94 -7.78 15.78 10.66
N ASP A 95 -6.64 16.44 10.68
CA ASP A 95 -6.25 17.44 9.68
C ASP A 95 -5.67 16.78 8.42
N GLY A 96 -5.12 15.58 8.56
CA GLY A 96 -4.61 14.82 7.41
C GLY A 96 -4.37 13.36 7.68
N VAL A 97 -4.40 12.58 6.59
CA VAL A 97 -4.12 11.15 6.56
C VAL A 97 -3.12 10.86 5.46
N LEU A 98 -2.13 10.05 5.74
CA LEU A 98 -1.19 9.48 4.77
C LEU A 98 -1.37 7.97 4.72
N LEU A 99 -1.37 7.43 3.51
CA LEU A 99 -1.22 6.01 3.22
C LEU A 99 -0.09 5.85 2.20
N ASP A 100 0.98 5.18 2.58
CA ASP A 100 2.09 4.79 1.69
C ASP A 100 1.96 3.29 1.43
N LEU A 101 1.22 2.95 0.35
CA LEU A 101 0.81 1.57 0.08
C LEU A 101 1.99 0.71 -0.38
N GLY A 102 1.85 -0.59 -0.23
CA GLY A 102 2.85 -1.57 -0.66
C GLY A 102 3.74 -2.07 0.48
N VAL A 103 4.98 -2.41 0.15
CA VAL A 103 5.95 -3.02 1.07
C VAL A 103 6.95 -2.00 1.59
N SER A 104 7.28 -2.09 2.85
CA SER A 104 8.36 -1.30 3.44
C SER A 104 9.73 -1.81 2.95
N SER A 105 10.73 -0.92 2.97
CA SER A 105 12.09 -1.33 2.57
C SER A 105 12.67 -2.45 3.43
N PRO A 106 12.52 -2.47 4.76
CA PRO A 106 12.96 -3.62 5.55
C PRO A 106 12.31 -4.94 5.14
N GLN A 107 11.06 -4.92 4.67
CA GLN A 107 10.39 -6.13 4.17
C GLN A 107 11.04 -6.65 2.88
N LEU A 108 11.55 -5.76 2.03
CA LEU A 108 12.27 -6.15 0.80
C LEU A 108 13.74 -6.52 1.06
N ASP A 109 14.40 -5.83 2.00
CA ASP A 109 15.84 -5.95 2.24
C ASP A 109 16.20 -7.12 3.18
N VAL A 110 15.25 -7.57 4.00
CA VAL A 110 15.44 -8.75 4.86
C VAL A 110 14.98 -9.99 4.11
N GLY A 111 15.92 -10.74 3.53
CA GLY A 111 15.64 -11.91 2.70
C GLY A 111 14.69 -12.93 3.36
N GLU A 112 14.84 -13.18 4.66
CA GLU A 112 13.99 -14.10 5.45
C GLU A 112 12.49 -13.74 5.46
N ARG A 113 12.12 -12.54 4.98
CA ARG A 113 10.72 -12.12 4.82
C ARG A 113 10.07 -12.69 3.56
N GLY A 114 10.86 -13.18 2.58
CA GLY A 114 10.38 -13.85 1.38
C GLY A 114 9.73 -12.96 0.32
N PHE A 115 9.87 -11.63 0.39
CA PHE A 115 9.32 -10.70 -0.59
C PHE A 115 10.17 -10.56 -1.85
N SER A 116 11.47 -10.86 -1.75
CA SER A 116 12.43 -10.72 -2.85
C SER A 116 12.52 -12.00 -3.69
N TYR A 117 12.61 -11.84 -5.00
CA TYR A 117 12.91 -12.90 -5.94
C TYR A 117 14.40 -12.94 -6.35
N HIS A 118 15.24 -12.14 -5.70
CA HIS A 118 16.68 -12.07 -5.97
C HIS A 118 17.52 -12.96 -5.05
N GLU A 119 16.95 -13.38 -3.94
CA GLU A 119 17.61 -14.20 -2.92
C GLU A 119 16.78 -15.44 -2.61
N ASP A 120 17.45 -16.57 -2.36
CA ASP A 120 16.78 -17.78 -1.91
C ASP A 120 16.50 -17.70 -0.39
N ALA A 121 15.25 -17.67 -0.02
CA ALA A 121 14.79 -17.44 1.34
C ALA A 121 13.44 -18.14 1.59
N PRO A 122 13.02 -18.32 2.85
CA PRO A 122 11.67 -18.84 3.14
C PRO A 122 10.58 -18.06 2.43
N LEU A 123 9.64 -18.75 1.81
CA LEU A 123 8.55 -18.15 1.04
C LEU A 123 7.39 -17.74 1.97
N ASP A 124 7.62 -16.70 2.79
CA ASP A 124 6.63 -16.22 3.77
C ASP A 124 5.70 -15.14 3.17
N MET A 125 6.20 -13.99 2.80
CA MET A 125 5.52 -12.81 2.28
C MET A 125 4.46 -12.17 3.22
N ARG A 126 4.30 -12.63 4.45
CA ARG A 126 3.39 -11.97 5.39
C ARG A 126 3.98 -10.66 5.89
N MET A 127 3.20 -9.60 5.88
CA MET A 127 3.56 -8.35 6.52
C MET A 127 3.38 -8.43 8.04
N ASP A 128 2.28 -9.06 8.50
CA ASP A 128 2.08 -9.47 9.89
C ASP A 128 2.43 -10.96 10.04
N ARG A 129 3.54 -11.26 10.71
CA ARG A 129 3.99 -12.64 10.92
C ARG A 129 3.30 -13.36 12.08
N THR A 130 2.46 -12.65 12.83
CA THR A 130 1.75 -13.23 13.99
C THR A 130 0.53 -14.04 13.56
N GLN A 131 0.03 -13.85 12.34
CA GLN A 131 -1.19 -14.48 11.84
C GLN A 131 -1.16 -14.70 10.32
N GLY A 132 -2.18 -15.39 9.83
CA GLY A 132 -2.39 -15.63 8.41
C GLY A 132 -1.51 -16.73 7.81
N MET A 133 -1.79 -17.08 6.56
CA MET A 133 -1.03 -18.08 5.82
C MET A 133 0.17 -17.46 5.12
N THR A 134 1.24 -18.23 5.01
CA THR A 134 2.43 -17.84 4.23
C THR A 134 2.16 -17.96 2.71
N ALA A 135 3.03 -17.37 1.91
CA ALA A 135 2.99 -17.58 0.46
C ALA A 135 3.23 -19.05 0.10
N ALA A 136 4.07 -19.76 0.86
CA ALA A 136 4.27 -21.20 0.71
C ALA A 136 2.97 -21.98 0.98
N ASP A 137 2.26 -21.66 2.07
CA ASP A 137 0.97 -22.31 2.38
C ASP A 137 -0.05 -22.08 1.26
N LEU A 138 -0.16 -20.84 0.76
CA LEU A 138 -1.04 -20.50 -0.35
C LEU A 138 -0.76 -21.37 -1.58
N LEU A 139 0.51 -21.43 -2.01
CA LEU A 139 0.90 -22.20 -3.20
C LEU A 139 0.71 -23.71 -3.01
N ASN A 140 0.90 -24.22 -1.79
CA ASN A 140 0.77 -25.63 -1.49
C ASN A 140 -0.69 -26.08 -1.32
N THR A 141 -1.61 -25.17 -0.95
CA THR A 141 -3.00 -25.56 -0.58
C THR A 141 -4.07 -25.09 -1.53
N TRP A 142 -3.91 -23.91 -2.16
CA TRP A 142 -4.95 -23.37 -3.03
C TRP A 142 -5.11 -24.17 -4.33
N SER A 143 -6.32 -24.17 -4.88
CA SER A 143 -6.58 -24.81 -6.18
C SER A 143 -5.84 -24.08 -7.31
N GLU A 144 -5.57 -24.81 -8.40
CA GLU A 144 -4.98 -24.24 -9.62
C GLU A 144 -5.78 -23.02 -10.13
N LYS A 145 -7.12 -23.12 -10.06
CA LYS A 145 -8.01 -22.04 -10.48
C LYS A 145 -7.84 -20.78 -9.64
N GLU A 146 -7.70 -20.91 -8.32
CA GLU A 146 -7.50 -19.77 -7.41
C GLU A 146 -6.13 -19.13 -7.63
N ILE A 147 -5.07 -19.96 -7.75
CA ILE A 147 -3.72 -19.48 -8.06
C ILE A 147 -3.71 -18.75 -9.41
N ALA A 148 -4.31 -19.32 -10.45
CA ALA A 148 -4.40 -18.69 -11.76
C ALA A 148 -5.16 -17.35 -11.70
N ARG A 149 -6.26 -17.29 -10.94
CA ARG A 149 -7.04 -16.08 -10.74
C ARG A 149 -6.20 -14.96 -10.15
N VAL A 150 -5.54 -15.20 -9.00
CA VAL A 150 -4.74 -14.15 -8.35
C VAL A 150 -3.57 -13.71 -9.20
N ILE A 151 -2.86 -14.62 -9.86
CA ILE A 151 -1.74 -14.26 -10.74
C ILE A 151 -2.23 -13.41 -11.92
N LYS A 152 -3.41 -13.71 -12.46
CA LYS A 152 -4.02 -12.92 -13.54
C LYS A 152 -4.51 -11.57 -13.07
N GLU A 153 -5.28 -11.52 -11.98
CA GLU A 153 -5.95 -10.31 -11.50
C GLU A 153 -4.99 -9.36 -10.78
N TYR A 154 -4.12 -9.88 -9.90
CA TYR A 154 -3.22 -9.08 -9.07
C TYR A 154 -1.83 -8.91 -9.68
N GLY A 155 -1.42 -9.81 -10.57
CA GLY A 155 -0.16 -9.70 -11.31
C GLY A 155 -0.31 -9.08 -12.70
N GLU A 156 -1.53 -9.00 -13.23
CA GLU A 156 -1.80 -8.67 -14.64
C GLU A 156 -0.94 -9.55 -15.58
N GLU A 157 -0.69 -10.83 -15.17
CA GLU A 157 0.23 -11.76 -15.84
C GLU A 157 -0.51 -12.59 -16.91
N LYS A 158 -0.01 -12.52 -18.12
CA LYS A 158 -0.62 -13.23 -19.27
C LYS A 158 -0.46 -14.75 -19.20
N TRP A 159 0.60 -15.21 -18.54
CA TRP A 159 0.93 -16.63 -18.40
C TRP A 159 0.34 -17.25 -17.14
N ALA A 160 -0.59 -16.57 -16.47
CA ALA A 160 -1.17 -16.97 -15.18
C ALA A 160 -1.65 -18.42 -15.12
N ALA A 161 -2.40 -18.88 -16.14
CA ALA A 161 -2.88 -20.26 -16.19
C ALA A 161 -1.74 -21.27 -16.27
N ARG A 162 -0.72 -21.01 -17.10
CA ARG A 162 0.43 -21.91 -17.24
C ARG A 162 1.31 -21.91 -15.99
N ILE A 163 1.50 -20.75 -15.36
CA ILE A 163 2.24 -20.64 -14.09
C ILE A 163 1.51 -21.46 -13.01
N ALA A 164 0.19 -21.30 -12.85
CA ALA A 164 -0.60 -22.05 -11.88
C ALA A 164 -0.53 -23.56 -12.11
N GLN A 165 -0.62 -24.01 -13.37
CA GLN A 165 -0.46 -25.41 -13.72
C GLN A 165 0.91 -25.94 -13.30
N ILE A 166 2.01 -25.23 -13.62
CA ILE A 166 3.37 -25.64 -13.25
C ILE A 166 3.55 -25.66 -11.73
N ILE A 167 2.96 -24.70 -11.01
CA ILE A 167 2.95 -24.69 -9.53
C ILE A 167 2.30 -25.98 -9.01
N CYS A 168 1.12 -26.36 -9.53
CA CYS A 168 0.43 -27.57 -9.11
C CYS A 168 1.19 -28.86 -9.47
N GLU A 169 1.82 -28.91 -10.64
CA GLU A 169 2.68 -30.02 -11.05
C GLU A 169 3.93 -30.15 -10.16
N HIS A 170 4.51 -29.02 -9.77
CA HIS A 170 5.70 -28.97 -8.91
C HIS A 170 5.39 -29.42 -7.49
N ARG A 171 4.35 -28.84 -6.86
CA ARG A 171 4.00 -29.16 -5.46
C ARG A 171 3.58 -30.61 -5.25
N ALA A 172 3.09 -31.28 -6.29
CA ALA A 172 2.79 -32.71 -6.24
C ALA A 172 4.04 -33.59 -6.06
N LYS A 173 5.23 -33.05 -6.36
CA LYS A 173 6.52 -33.73 -6.24
C LYS A 173 7.30 -33.27 -5.03
N LYS A 174 7.33 -31.94 -4.79
CA LYS A 174 8.01 -31.29 -3.70
C LYS A 174 7.21 -30.03 -3.31
N PRO A 175 6.82 -29.84 -2.05
CA PRO A 175 6.19 -28.62 -1.58
C PRO A 175 7.06 -27.37 -1.86
N PHE A 176 6.40 -26.22 -2.04
CA PHE A 176 7.08 -24.92 -2.08
C PHE A 176 7.54 -24.54 -0.68
N GLU A 177 8.81 -24.19 -0.53
CA GLU A 177 9.42 -23.78 0.71
C GLU A 177 10.14 -22.44 0.59
N THR A 178 10.77 -22.21 -0.58
CA THR A 178 11.62 -21.05 -0.78
C THR A 178 11.16 -20.16 -1.95
N THR A 179 11.66 -18.94 -1.97
CA THR A 179 11.42 -17.97 -3.05
C THR A 179 11.90 -18.53 -4.39
N PHE A 180 13.02 -19.27 -4.44
CA PHE A 180 13.53 -19.84 -5.68
C PHE A 180 12.68 -21.00 -6.18
N ASP A 181 11.98 -21.74 -5.33
CA ASP A 181 11.00 -22.72 -5.81
C ASP A 181 9.96 -22.04 -6.71
N LEU A 182 9.45 -20.85 -6.28
CA LEU A 182 8.51 -20.07 -7.07
C LEU A 182 9.15 -19.45 -8.32
N VAL A 183 10.36 -18.91 -8.21
CA VAL A 183 11.11 -18.37 -9.37
C VAL A 183 11.28 -19.45 -10.43
N HIS A 184 11.70 -20.66 -10.04
CA HIS A 184 11.90 -21.78 -10.97
C HIS A 184 10.58 -22.22 -11.66
N ALA A 185 9.46 -22.23 -10.91
CA ALA A 185 8.14 -22.54 -11.47
C ALA A 185 7.72 -21.50 -12.53
N VAL A 186 7.92 -20.20 -12.25
CA VAL A 186 7.65 -19.13 -13.22
C VAL A 186 8.55 -19.25 -14.44
N ASP A 187 9.81 -19.54 -14.24
CA ASP A 187 10.79 -19.72 -15.33
C ASP A 187 10.46 -20.90 -16.23
N ALA A 188 9.94 -21.98 -15.66
CA ALA A 188 9.48 -23.13 -16.44
C ALA A 188 8.18 -22.84 -17.23
N ALA A 189 7.35 -21.94 -16.72
CA ALA A 189 6.06 -21.59 -17.33
C ALA A 189 6.19 -20.60 -18.50
N ILE A 190 7.10 -19.61 -18.39
CA ILE A 190 7.22 -18.53 -19.38
C ILE A 190 8.32 -18.85 -20.40
N PRO A 191 8.01 -18.88 -21.71
CA PRO A 191 9.00 -19.18 -22.75
C PRO A 191 10.19 -18.18 -22.73
N LYS A 192 11.41 -18.69 -22.91
CA LYS A 192 12.65 -17.87 -22.91
C LYS A 192 12.59 -16.68 -23.87
N ALA A 193 11.97 -16.83 -25.04
CA ALA A 193 11.83 -15.78 -26.03
C ALA A 193 10.93 -14.61 -25.55
N VAL A 194 9.96 -14.89 -24.69
CA VAL A 194 9.08 -13.87 -24.07
C VAL A 194 9.82 -13.13 -22.97
N ARG A 195 10.52 -13.88 -22.10
CA ARG A 195 11.31 -13.32 -20.98
C ARG A 195 12.34 -12.28 -21.43
N ARG A 196 12.95 -12.46 -22.61
CA ARG A 196 13.95 -11.53 -23.19
C ARG A 196 13.36 -10.22 -23.69
N LYS A 197 12.03 -10.14 -23.88
CA LYS A 197 11.33 -8.95 -24.41
C LYS A 197 10.68 -8.11 -23.32
N ASP A 198 10.50 -8.65 -22.13
CA ASP A 198 9.90 -7.93 -21.00
C ASP A 198 10.99 -7.20 -20.20
N ASP A 199 10.74 -5.92 -19.90
CA ASP A 199 11.56 -5.15 -18.97
C ASP A 199 11.33 -5.65 -17.54
N GLY A 200 12.36 -6.26 -16.96
CA GLY A 200 12.38 -6.69 -15.57
C GLY A 200 12.38 -8.22 -15.38
N HIS A 201 12.42 -8.63 -14.12
CA HIS A 201 12.48 -10.04 -13.76
C HIS A 201 11.14 -10.75 -14.03
N PRO A 202 11.13 -11.94 -14.68
CA PRO A 202 9.89 -12.64 -15.04
C PRO A 202 8.97 -12.95 -13.85
N ALA A 203 9.55 -13.24 -12.69
CA ALA A 203 8.79 -13.54 -11.48
C ALA A 203 8.13 -12.30 -10.81
N ARG A 204 8.52 -11.07 -11.19
CA ARG A 204 8.03 -9.84 -10.53
C ARG A 204 6.51 -9.78 -10.38
N ARG A 205 5.79 -10.05 -11.46
CA ARG A 205 4.32 -9.99 -11.47
C ARG A 205 3.68 -11.08 -10.61
N THR A 206 4.26 -12.29 -10.65
CA THR A 206 3.79 -13.42 -9.84
C THR A 206 4.03 -13.15 -8.35
N PHE A 207 5.22 -12.66 -7.98
CA PHE A 207 5.52 -12.27 -6.59
C PHE A 207 4.58 -11.18 -6.10
N GLN A 208 4.34 -10.13 -6.90
CA GLN A 208 3.35 -9.09 -6.57
C GLN A 208 1.96 -9.71 -6.34
N ALA A 209 1.52 -10.60 -7.21
CA ALA A 209 0.20 -11.22 -7.11
C ALA A 209 0.03 -12.05 -5.84
N ILE A 210 1.01 -12.89 -5.53
CA ILE A 210 0.99 -13.73 -4.31
C ILE A 210 1.07 -12.85 -3.07
N ARG A 211 1.92 -11.81 -3.05
CA ARG A 211 2.03 -10.85 -1.95
C ARG A 211 0.68 -10.18 -1.65
N ILE A 212 0.03 -9.67 -2.70
CA ILE A 212 -1.29 -9.03 -2.58
C ILE A 212 -2.32 -10.01 -2.00
N ALA A 213 -2.31 -11.27 -2.46
CA ALA A 213 -3.24 -12.29 -1.97
C ALA A 213 -2.98 -12.69 -0.51
N VAL A 214 -1.70 -12.86 -0.12
CA VAL A 214 -1.31 -13.21 1.25
C VAL A 214 -1.70 -12.13 2.24
N ASN A 215 -1.59 -10.85 1.83
CA ASN A 215 -1.77 -9.70 2.72
C ASN A 215 -3.12 -9.00 2.56
N ASP A 216 -3.99 -9.47 1.67
CA ASP A 216 -5.30 -8.86 1.37
C ASP A 216 -5.20 -7.35 1.11
N GLU A 217 -4.25 -6.96 0.23
CA GLU A 217 -3.88 -5.55 0.07
C GLU A 217 -4.93 -4.70 -0.65
N LEU A 218 -5.75 -5.29 -1.54
CA LEU A 218 -6.62 -4.55 -2.45
C LEU A 218 -8.09 -4.56 -2.08
N ASP A 219 -8.63 -5.72 -1.65
CA ASP A 219 -10.08 -5.87 -1.46
C ASP A 219 -10.65 -4.91 -0.41
N PRO A 220 -10.00 -4.68 0.76
CA PRO A 220 -10.50 -3.73 1.76
C PRO A 220 -10.14 -2.26 1.47
N LEU A 221 -9.27 -1.97 0.49
CA LEU A 221 -8.72 -0.63 0.28
C LEU A 221 -9.78 0.43 0.03
N ASP A 222 -10.80 0.14 -0.78
CA ASP A 222 -11.86 1.12 -1.08
C ASP A 222 -12.65 1.53 0.16
N LYS A 223 -12.97 0.55 1.03
CA LYS A 223 -13.63 0.82 2.31
C LYS A 223 -12.73 1.62 3.24
N ALA A 224 -11.46 1.23 3.38
CA ALA A 224 -10.52 1.93 4.23
C ALA A 224 -10.34 3.40 3.84
N LEU A 225 -10.27 3.70 2.53
CA LEU A 225 -10.21 5.08 2.04
C LEU A 225 -11.45 5.89 2.44
N CYS A 226 -12.65 5.30 2.35
CA CYS A 226 -13.88 5.96 2.78
C CYS A 226 -13.86 6.20 4.30
N ASP A 227 -13.48 5.20 5.09
CA ASP A 227 -13.38 5.28 6.54
C ASP A 227 -12.40 6.38 6.99
N PHE A 228 -11.23 6.51 6.33
CA PHE A 228 -10.29 7.60 6.60
C PHE A 228 -10.83 8.97 6.21
N VAL A 229 -11.56 9.09 5.09
CA VAL A 229 -12.22 10.35 4.72
C VAL A 229 -13.25 10.75 5.78
N ASP A 230 -13.97 9.79 6.37
CA ASP A 230 -14.88 10.07 7.49
C ASP A 230 -14.16 10.64 8.71
N CYS A 231 -12.96 10.15 9.02
CA CYS A 231 -12.14 10.63 10.15
C CYS A 231 -11.59 12.06 9.96
N LEU A 232 -11.57 12.59 8.73
CA LEU A 232 -11.06 13.92 8.46
C LEU A 232 -12.02 15.03 8.95
N LYS A 233 -11.48 16.16 9.37
CA LYS A 233 -12.19 17.43 9.47
C LYS A 233 -12.55 17.96 8.08
N PRO A 234 -13.59 18.80 7.93
CA PRO A 234 -13.73 19.65 6.74
C PRO A 234 -12.42 20.40 6.46
N GLY A 235 -11.96 20.36 5.20
CA GLY A 235 -10.66 20.91 4.80
C GLY A 235 -9.46 20.00 5.07
N GLY A 236 -9.63 18.92 5.82
CA GLY A 236 -8.59 17.89 6.03
C GLY A 236 -8.25 17.13 4.73
N ARG A 237 -7.04 16.61 4.63
CA ARG A 237 -6.51 16.00 3.41
C ARG A 237 -6.19 14.53 3.59
N ILE A 238 -6.45 13.73 2.56
CA ILE A 238 -5.97 12.35 2.44
C ILE A 238 -4.99 12.26 1.28
N LEU A 239 -3.81 11.72 1.58
CA LEU A 239 -2.71 11.49 0.67
C LEU A 239 -2.49 9.99 0.54
N VAL A 240 -2.40 9.48 -0.68
CA VAL A 240 -2.16 8.06 -0.92
C VAL A 240 -1.06 7.90 -1.95
N ILE A 241 0.04 7.25 -1.56
CA ILE A 241 1.12 6.83 -2.44
C ILE A 241 0.82 5.41 -2.89
N THR A 242 0.95 5.14 -4.18
CA THR A 242 0.72 3.84 -4.80
C THR A 242 1.92 3.46 -5.66
N PHE A 243 2.25 2.15 -5.76
CA PHE A 243 3.42 1.67 -6.49
C PHE A 243 3.08 0.80 -7.70
N HIS A 244 1.83 0.38 -7.84
CA HIS A 244 1.40 -0.39 -9.02
C HIS A 244 0.01 0.06 -9.54
N SER A 245 -0.29 -0.37 -10.75
CA SER A 245 -1.49 0.04 -11.52
C SER A 245 -2.81 -0.27 -10.82
N LEU A 246 -2.88 -1.36 -10.06
CA LEU A 246 -4.12 -1.79 -9.40
C LEU A 246 -4.47 -0.87 -8.23
N GLU A 247 -3.49 -0.58 -7.35
CA GLU A 247 -3.66 0.38 -6.26
C GLU A 247 -4.08 1.75 -6.82
N ASP A 248 -3.30 2.27 -7.77
CA ASP A 248 -3.55 3.58 -8.38
C ASP A 248 -4.96 3.67 -8.98
N ARG A 249 -5.42 2.60 -9.64
CA ARG A 249 -6.75 2.51 -10.24
C ARG A 249 -7.86 2.53 -9.17
N LEU A 250 -7.68 1.79 -8.07
CA LEU A 250 -8.63 1.74 -6.96
C LEU A 250 -8.73 3.10 -6.26
N VAL A 251 -7.60 3.70 -5.87
CA VAL A 251 -7.56 5.02 -5.23
C VAL A 251 -8.20 6.08 -6.11
N LYS A 252 -7.83 6.11 -7.41
CA LYS A 252 -8.43 7.02 -8.40
C LYS A 252 -9.95 6.88 -8.47
N ARG A 253 -10.46 5.65 -8.57
CA ARG A 253 -11.90 5.37 -8.66
C ARG A 253 -12.62 5.77 -7.37
N CYS A 254 -12.05 5.46 -6.20
CA CYS A 254 -12.60 5.85 -4.92
C CYS A 254 -12.74 7.38 -4.83
N PHE A 255 -11.67 8.13 -5.07
CA PHE A 255 -11.71 9.59 -5.02
C PHE A 255 -12.65 10.21 -6.03
N GLN A 256 -12.71 9.67 -7.26
CA GLN A 256 -13.67 10.11 -8.27
C GLN A 256 -15.12 9.88 -7.84
N ARG A 257 -15.43 8.72 -7.24
CA ARG A 257 -16.75 8.40 -6.70
C ARG A 257 -17.13 9.31 -5.55
N LEU A 258 -16.21 9.58 -4.62
CA LEU A 258 -16.44 10.48 -3.49
C LEU A 258 -16.60 11.95 -3.94
N GLN A 259 -15.90 12.36 -5.01
CA GLN A 259 -16.06 13.69 -5.60
C GLN A 259 -17.35 13.83 -6.42
N ASN A 260 -17.76 12.77 -7.11
CA ASN A 260 -18.97 12.76 -7.95
C ASN A 260 -19.85 11.57 -7.58
N PRO A 261 -20.52 11.61 -6.41
CA PRO A 261 -21.26 10.46 -5.88
C PRO A 261 -22.60 10.22 -6.56
N CYS A 262 -22.98 11.06 -7.52
CA CYS A 262 -24.26 10.96 -8.22
C CYS A 262 -24.43 9.59 -8.90
N THR A 263 -25.58 8.94 -8.64
CA THR A 263 -25.97 7.65 -9.23
C THR A 263 -27.14 7.76 -10.21
N CYS A 264 -27.55 8.98 -10.55
CA CYS A 264 -28.58 9.21 -11.56
C CYS A 264 -28.08 8.79 -12.96
N PRO A 265 -28.99 8.43 -13.88
CA PRO A 265 -28.63 8.20 -15.27
C PRO A 265 -27.87 9.41 -15.86
N PRO A 266 -26.83 9.21 -16.68
CA PRO A 266 -26.01 10.31 -17.20
C PRO A 266 -26.75 11.40 -17.98
N LYS A 267 -27.96 11.10 -18.51
CA LYS A 267 -28.82 12.01 -19.26
C LYS A 267 -30.03 12.47 -18.46
N ALA A 268 -30.08 12.24 -17.15
CA ALA A 268 -31.17 12.73 -16.32
C ALA A 268 -31.16 14.28 -16.30
N PRO A 269 -32.29 14.94 -16.60
CA PRO A 269 -32.34 16.41 -16.65
C PRO A 269 -32.15 17.06 -15.28
N ILE A 270 -32.49 16.36 -14.21
CA ILE A 270 -32.34 16.82 -12.82
C ILE A 270 -31.81 15.67 -11.96
N CYS A 271 -30.86 15.98 -11.08
CA CYS A 271 -30.36 15.00 -10.12
C CYS A 271 -31.40 14.77 -9.01
N THR A 272 -31.80 13.51 -8.83
CA THR A 272 -32.79 13.09 -7.82
C THR A 272 -32.21 12.24 -6.70
N CYS A 273 -30.90 11.86 -6.78
CA CYS A 273 -30.28 10.97 -5.78
C CYS A 273 -29.89 11.68 -4.47
N GLY A 274 -29.88 13.01 -4.44
CA GLY A 274 -29.55 13.81 -3.25
C GLY A 274 -28.11 13.65 -2.73
N LYS A 275 -27.24 12.89 -3.43
CA LYS A 275 -25.87 12.67 -2.99
C LYS A 275 -25.01 13.90 -3.24
N LYS A 276 -24.29 14.34 -2.20
CA LYS A 276 -23.38 15.49 -2.27
C LYS A 276 -21.92 15.02 -2.37
N PRO A 277 -21.03 15.76 -3.05
CA PRO A 277 -19.59 15.52 -3.03
C PRO A 277 -19.05 15.52 -1.59
N LEU A 278 -18.24 14.51 -1.26
CA LEU A 278 -17.58 14.39 0.05
C LEU A 278 -16.15 14.91 0.02
N VAL A 279 -15.50 14.86 -1.15
CA VAL A 279 -14.13 15.31 -1.32
C VAL A 279 -13.97 16.13 -2.61
N LYS A 280 -12.91 16.94 -2.63
CA LYS A 280 -12.35 17.57 -3.82
C LYS A 280 -11.00 16.95 -4.11
N VAL A 281 -10.81 16.35 -5.31
CA VAL A 281 -9.50 15.89 -5.76
C VAL A 281 -8.64 17.13 -6.08
N LEU A 282 -7.50 17.27 -5.41
CA LEU A 282 -6.67 18.49 -5.50
C LEU A 282 -5.70 18.42 -6.68
N ALA A 283 -5.06 17.30 -6.91
CA ALA A 283 -4.15 17.14 -8.05
C ALA A 283 -4.92 16.69 -9.30
N LYS A 284 -4.72 17.36 -10.45
CA LYS A 284 -5.39 17.00 -11.73
C LYS A 284 -5.06 15.60 -12.25
N GLY A 285 -4.06 14.94 -11.66
CA GLY A 285 -3.60 13.59 -11.99
C GLY A 285 -2.99 12.94 -10.76
N ALA A 286 -2.15 11.94 -10.96
CA ALA A 286 -1.22 11.51 -9.93
C ALA A 286 0.03 12.38 -9.99
N VAL A 287 0.61 12.73 -8.84
CA VAL A 287 1.89 13.43 -8.75
C VAL A 287 2.99 12.37 -8.78
N PRO A 288 3.85 12.35 -9.80
CA PRO A 288 4.98 11.43 -9.87
C PRO A 288 6.16 11.94 -9.04
N PRO A 289 7.14 11.09 -8.71
CA PRO A 289 8.41 11.53 -8.16
C PRO A 289 9.19 12.38 -9.18
N SER A 290 10.08 13.23 -8.69
CA SER A 290 11.00 13.95 -9.55
C SER A 290 12.07 13.02 -10.16
N ASP A 291 12.66 13.42 -11.29
CA ASP A 291 13.76 12.63 -11.90
C ASP A 291 14.95 12.50 -10.94
N GLU A 292 15.25 13.55 -10.17
CA GLU A 292 16.31 13.56 -9.15
C GLU A 292 16.04 12.55 -8.03
N GLU A 293 14.78 12.42 -7.61
CA GLU A 293 14.40 11.40 -6.62
C GLU A 293 14.55 9.99 -7.19
N VAL A 294 14.13 9.76 -8.42
CA VAL A 294 14.24 8.45 -9.09
C VAL A 294 15.72 8.05 -9.27
N GLU A 295 16.61 8.99 -9.54
CA GLU A 295 18.06 8.73 -9.63
C GLU A 295 18.63 8.31 -8.27
N ARG A 296 18.24 8.99 -7.18
CA ARG A 296 18.71 8.67 -5.82
C ARG A 296 18.04 7.45 -5.24
N ASN A 297 16.74 7.29 -5.50
CA ASN A 297 15.90 6.21 -5.00
C ASN A 297 15.14 5.51 -6.14
N PRO A 298 15.71 4.52 -6.81
CA PRO A 298 15.06 3.79 -7.91
C PRO A 298 13.72 3.15 -7.54
N ARG A 299 13.45 2.92 -6.24
CA ARG A 299 12.17 2.40 -5.75
C ARG A 299 11.02 3.39 -5.94
N ALA A 300 11.32 4.69 -6.00
CA ALA A 300 10.32 5.73 -6.27
C ALA A 300 9.79 5.71 -7.72
N ARG A 301 10.49 5.08 -8.67
CA ARG A 301 10.17 5.14 -10.11
C ARG A 301 8.70 4.87 -10.44
N SER A 302 8.05 3.97 -9.74
CA SER A 302 6.63 3.61 -9.99
C SER A 302 5.66 4.31 -9.06
N ALA A 303 6.16 5.12 -8.13
CA ALA A 303 5.34 5.79 -7.13
C ALA A 303 4.42 6.85 -7.77
N LYS A 304 3.23 6.99 -7.21
CA LYS A 304 2.24 7.99 -7.61
C LYS A 304 1.50 8.48 -6.39
N LEU A 305 1.54 9.79 -6.13
CA LEU A 305 0.77 10.40 -5.06
C LEU A 305 -0.59 10.87 -5.57
N ARG A 306 -1.65 10.53 -4.85
CA ARG A 306 -3.00 11.05 -5.06
C ARG A 306 -3.47 11.80 -3.83
N VAL A 307 -4.13 12.93 -4.06
CA VAL A 307 -4.51 13.86 -2.99
C VAL A 307 -5.98 14.25 -3.14
N ALA A 308 -6.73 14.12 -2.05
CA ALA A 308 -8.08 14.62 -1.94
C ALA A 308 -8.28 15.39 -0.64
N GLN A 309 -9.18 16.37 -0.66
CA GLN A 309 -9.55 17.19 0.49
C GLN A 309 -11.02 16.96 0.83
N LYS A 310 -11.33 16.74 2.11
CA LYS A 310 -12.69 16.63 2.59
C LYS A 310 -13.42 17.96 2.46
N LEU A 311 -14.61 17.92 1.90
CA LEU A 311 -15.50 19.07 1.79
C LEU A 311 -16.35 19.20 3.07
N GLU A 312 -16.80 20.42 3.33
CA GLU A 312 -17.88 20.65 4.27
C GLU A 312 -19.20 20.21 3.63
N VAL A 313 -19.90 19.32 4.28
CA VAL A 313 -21.22 18.84 3.80
C VAL A 313 -22.27 19.51 4.67
N GLU A 314 -22.91 20.56 4.12
CA GLU A 314 -24.08 21.20 4.72
C GLU A 314 -25.31 20.29 4.67
#